data_436729111a3f4efbd5698f34e03053fd
#
_entry.id   436729111a3f4efbd5698f34e03053fd
#
_cell.length_a   1.000
_cell.length_b   1.000
_cell.length_c   1.000
_cell.angle_alpha   90.00
_cell.angle_beta   90.00
_cell.angle_gamma   90.00
#
_symmetry.space_group_name_H-M   'P 1'
#
loop_
_entity.id
_entity.type
_entity.pdbx_description
1 polymer ?
#
loop_
_entity_poly.entity_id
_entity_poly.type
_entity_poly.pdbx_seq_one_letter_code
_entity_poly.pdbx_strand_id
1 'polypeptide(L)'
;MSENHKKYRDNPELISNCLKEALASDDVAVFAAAVGRVMRDQNVAALAEETGLRRENLYRMFRGTRDPTVGNTMKVLAALGVRFLVEPRTSINPKPSRPKLGRPKSESKKH
;
A
#
# COMPACT_ATOMS: atom_id res chain seq x y z
N MET A 1 -16.45 -20.64 14.45
CA MET A 1 -16.04 -20.70 14.14
C MET A 1 -15.44 -20.08 13.51
N SER A 2 -15.08 -20.16 13.20
CA SER A 2 -14.22 -19.69 12.59
C SER A 2 -14.62 -18.80 11.74
N GLU A 3 -15.64 -18.63 11.59
CA GLU A 3 -16.01 -17.84 10.72
C GLU A 3 -15.50 -16.57 10.91
N ASN A 4 -15.23 -16.23 11.93
CA ASN A 4 -14.74 -15.02 12.10
C ASN A 4 -13.39 -14.95 11.95
N HIS A 5 -12.74 -15.80 11.33
CA HIS A 5 -11.46 -15.82 11.21
C HIS A 5 -10.94 -14.71 10.44
N LYS A 6 -10.09 -13.97 10.92
CA LYS A 6 -9.52 -12.88 10.23
C LYS A 6 -8.30 -13.34 9.50
N LYS A 7 -8.48 -13.63 8.23
CA LYS A 7 -7.47 -14.18 7.42
C LYS A 7 -6.14 -13.49 7.49
N TYR A 8 -6.08 -12.20 7.54
CA TYR A 8 -4.81 -11.51 7.54
C TYR A 8 -4.26 -11.19 8.92
N ARG A 9 -4.95 -11.57 9.98
CA ARG A 9 -4.49 -11.18 11.27
C ARG A 9 -3.23 -11.88 11.63
N ASP A 10 -2.21 -11.13 12.02
CA ASP A 10 -0.91 -11.64 12.43
C ASP A 10 -0.30 -12.57 11.38
N ASN A 11 -0.52 -12.27 10.11
CA ASN A 11 0.03 -13.10 9.07
C ASN A 11 0.72 -12.23 8.01
N PRO A 12 1.94 -11.76 8.30
CA PRO A 12 2.62 -10.84 7.39
C PRO A 12 2.86 -11.41 6.01
N GLU A 13 3.01 -12.72 5.88
CA GLU A 13 3.22 -13.28 4.60
C GLU A 13 2.02 -13.17 3.73
N LEU A 14 0.86 -13.43 4.26
CA LEU A 14 -0.36 -13.33 3.52
C LEU A 14 -0.65 -11.89 3.21
N ILE A 15 -0.36 -10.98 4.15
CA ILE A 15 -0.52 -9.57 3.94
C ILE A 15 0.35 -9.11 2.80
N SER A 16 1.59 -9.53 2.82
CA SER A 16 2.55 -9.16 1.81
C SER A 16 2.09 -9.61 0.43
N ASN A 17 1.60 -10.82 0.32
CA ASN A 17 1.13 -11.32 -0.97
C ASN A 17 -0.08 -10.53 -1.47
N CYS A 18 -0.99 -10.21 -0.59
CA CYS A 18 -2.16 -9.46 -0.95
C CYS A 18 -1.78 -8.08 -1.47
N LEU A 19 -0.88 -7.41 -0.76
CA LEU A 19 -0.50 -6.07 -1.14
C LEU A 19 0.36 -6.03 -2.39
N LYS A 20 1.15 -7.06 -2.59
CA LYS A 20 1.95 -7.14 -3.79
C LYS A 20 1.07 -7.25 -5.00
N GLU A 21 0.03 -8.04 -4.91
CA GLU A 21 -0.89 -8.18 -6.00
C GLU A 21 -1.60 -6.89 -6.27
N ALA A 22 -1.99 -6.18 -5.24
CA ALA A 22 -2.68 -4.91 -5.40
C ALA A 22 -1.76 -3.88 -6.03
N LEU A 23 -0.48 -3.89 -5.65
CA LEU A 23 0.47 -2.96 -6.24
C LEU A 23 0.72 -3.25 -7.70
N ALA A 24 0.62 -4.51 -8.08
CA ALA A 24 0.85 -4.88 -9.46
C ALA A 24 -0.22 -4.30 -10.38
N SER A 25 -1.34 -3.88 -9.83
CA SER A 25 -2.38 -3.27 -10.63
C SER A 25 -2.01 -1.85 -11.05
N ASP A 26 -1.03 -1.25 -10.41
CA ASP A 26 -0.64 0.14 -10.66
C ASP A 26 -1.80 1.10 -10.42
N ASP A 27 -2.75 0.72 -9.61
CA ASP A 27 -3.89 1.56 -9.32
C ASP A 27 -3.90 1.84 -7.83
N VAL A 28 -3.73 3.08 -7.45
CA VAL A 28 -3.67 3.48 -6.06
C VAL A 28 -4.96 3.10 -5.33
N ALA A 29 -6.09 3.23 -5.98
CA ALA A 29 -7.35 2.91 -5.33
C ALA A 29 -7.42 1.43 -4.97
N VAL A 30 -6.92 0.57 -5.85
CA VAL A 30 -6.89 -0.85 -5.59
C VAL A 30 -5.97 -1.16 -4.42
N PHE A 31 -4.82 -0.51 -4.40
CA PHE A 31 -3.87 -0.73 -3.32
C PHE A 31 -4.43 -0.23 -2.00
N ALA A 32 -5.00 0.97 -1.99
CA ALA A 32 -5.54 1.53 -0.76
C ALA A 32 -6.68 0.66 -0.21
N ALA A 33 -7.52 0.15 -1.09
CA ALA A 33 -8.61 -0.72 -0.65
C ALA A 33 -8.07 -2.03 -0.10
N ALA A 34 -6.99 -2.53 -0.67
CA ALA A 34 -6.37 -3.77 -0.18
C ALA A 34 -5.78 -3.56 1.21
N VAL A 35 -5.13 -2.41 1.42
CA VAL A 35 -4.59 -2.11 2.74
C VAL A 35 -5.72 -2.03 3.75
N GLY A 36 -6.83 -1.40 3.36
CA GLY A 36 -7.97 -1.29 4.24
C GLY A 36 -8.55 -2.65 4.62
N ARG A 37 -8.59 -3.56 3.65
CA ARG A 37 -9.11 -4.88 3.91
C ARG A 37 -8.23 -5.61 4.89
N VAL A 38 -6.92 -5.56 4.70
CA VAL A 38 -5.98 -6.21 5.59
C VAL A 38 -6.05 -5.57 6.97
N MET A 39 -6.13 -4.24 7.00
CA MET A 39 -6.15 -3.50 8.22
C MET A 39 -7.34 -3.86 9.09
N ARG A 40 -8.47 -4.06 8.47
CA ARG A 40 -9.68 -4.36 9.23
C ARG A 40 -9.65 -5.72 9.92
N ASP A 41 -8.76 -6.59 9.49
CA ASP A 41 -8.61 -7.87 10.16
C ASP A 41 -7.72 -7.74 11.39
N GLN A 42 -7.07 -6.61 11.60
CA GLN A 42 -6.21 -6.42 12.74
C GLN A 42 -6.95 -5.74 13.87
N ASN A 43 -6.29 -5.59 14.99
CA ASN A 43 -6.83 -4.81 16.08
C ASN A 43 -6.60 -3.35 15.71
N VAL A 44 -7.59 -2.70 15.17
CA VAL A 44 -7.41 -1.36 14.61
C VAL A 44 -7.08 -0.34 15.70
N ALA A 45 -7.58 -0.53 16.91
CA ALA A 45 -7.24 0.38 17.97
C ALA A 45 -5.75 0.34 18.28
N ALA A 46 -5.17 -0.85 18.31
CA ALA A 46 -3.75 -0.99 18.55
C ALA A 46 -2.96 -0.42 17.38
N LEU A 47 -3.47 -0.60 16.18
CA LEU A 47 -2.84 -0.09 15.01
C LEU A 47 -2.82 1.43 15.05
N ALA A 48 -3.91 2.04 15.45
CA ALA A 48 -4.00 3.48 15.57
C ALA A 48 -2.97 3.98 16.58
N GLU A 49 -2.85 3.28 17.68
CA GLU A 49 -1.91 3.69 18.66
C GLU A 49 -0.49 3.55 18.18
N GLU A 50 -0.18 2.48 17.52
CA GLU A 50 1.15 2.25 17.01
C GLU A 50 1.55 3.24 15.95
N THR A 51 0.66 3.64 15.10
CA THR A 51 0.98 4.54 14.01
C THR A 51 0.84 6.00 14.40
N GLY A 52 0.14 6.28 15.49
CA GLY A 52 -0.14 7.64 15.88
C GLY A 52 -1.25 8.27 15.08
N LEU A 53 -1.99 7.47 14.32
CA LEU A 53 -3.06 8.00 13.50
C LEU A 53 -4.39 7.65 14.13
N ARG A 54 -5.42 8.49 13.88
CA ARG A 54 -6.70 8.21 14.45
C ARG A 54 -7.39 7.12 13.71
N ARG A 55 -8.18 6.37 14.39
CA ARG A 55 -8.89 5.26 13.79
C ARG A 55 -9.74 5.68 12.61
N GLU A 56 -10.45 6.77 12.75
CA GLU A 56 -11.27 7.25 11.67
C GLU A 56 -10.45 7.61 10.47
N ASN A 57 -9.27 8.14 10.67
CA ASN A 57 -8.40 8.46 9.57
C ASN A 57 -7.88 7.23 8.88
N LEU A 58 -7.59 6.19 9.63
CA LEU A 58 -7.14 4.95 9.03
C LEU A 58 -8.20 4.40 8.10
N TYR A 59 -9.45 4.38 8.57
CA TYR A 59 -10.52 3.90 7.72
C TYR A 59 -10.73 4.79 6.51
N ARG A 60 -10.61 6.08 6.71
CA ARG A 60 -10.82 6.99 5.60
C ARG A 60 -9.73 6.92 4.55
N MET A 61 -8.50 6.81 4.97
CA MET A 61 -7.40 6.75 4.04
C MET A 61 -7.39 5.51 3.19
N PHE A 62 -7.80 4.41 3.74
CA PHE A 62 -7.69 3.16 3.05
C PHE A 62 -9.02 2.56 2.63
N ARG A 63 -9.86 3.42 2.05
CA ARG A 63 -11.10 2.97 1.57
C ARG A 63 -11.08 2.82 0.10
N GLY A 64 -10.10 3.31 -0.57
CA GLY A 64 -10.03 3.24 -2.01
C GLY A 64 -10.64 4.44 -2.70
N THR A 65 -11.04 5.45 -1.93
CA THR A 65 -11.65 6.63 -2.51
C THR A 65 -10.74 7.83 -2.47
N ARG A 66 -9.57 7.71 -1.90
CA ARG A 66 -8.63 8.83 -1.92
C ARG A 66 -7.22 8.27 -1.88
N ASP A 67 -6.25 9.08 -2.19
CA ASP A 67 -4.88 8.66 -2.23
C ASP A 67 -4.23 8.91 -0.88
N PRO A 68 -3.85 7.88 -0.17
CA PRO A 68 -3.17 8.09 1.11
C PRO A 68 -1.76 8.60 0.86
N THR A 69 -1.20 9.30 1.81
CA THR A 69 0.16 9.79 1.65
C THR A 69 1.13 8.62 1.81
N VAL A 70 2.29 8.76 1.22
CA VAL A 70 3.31 7.73 1.33
C VAL A 70 3.74 7.57 2.77
N GLY A 71 3.89 8.68 3.47
CA GLY A 71 4.32 8.62 4.86
C GLY A 71 3.35 7.83 5.73
N ASN A 72 2.07 8.14 5.61
CA ASN A 72 1.10 7.44 6.41
C ASN A 72 0.99 5.98 6.00
N THR A 73 1.11 5.71 4.71
CA THR A 73 1.07 4.34 4.23
C THR A 73 2.23 3.54 4.81
N MET A 74 3.41 4.12 4.83
CA MET A 74 4.56 3.42 5.37
C MET A 74 4.40 3.12 6.84
N LYS A 75 3.79 4.03 7.60
CA LYS A 75 3.56 3.79 8.99
C LYS A 75 2.61 2.61 9.19
N VAL A 76 1.56 2.56 8.39
CA VAL A 76 0.59 1.51 8.53
C VAL A 76 1.20 0.17 8.12
N LEU A 77 1.96 0.16 7.03
CA LEU A 77 2.58 -1.08 6.58
C LEU A 77 3.55 -1.61 7.63
N ALA A 78 4.32 -0.71 8.23
CA ALA A 78 5.26 -1.14 9.26
C ALA A 78 4.51 -1.77 10.42
N ALA A 79 3.39 -1.18 10.81
CA ALA A 79 2.60 -1.73 11.89
C ALA A 79 1.98 -3.07 11.51
N LEU A 80 1.76 -3.29 10.22
CA LEU A 80 1.23 -4.56 9.77
C LEU A 80 2.33 -5.61 9.61
N GLY A 81 3.56 -5.22 9.77
CA GLY A 81 4.67 -6.15 9.69
C GLY A 81 5.25 -6.31 8.29
N VAL A 82 4.98 -5.39 7.42
CA VAL A 82 5.51 -5.46 6.06
C VAL A 82 6.11 -4.15 5.67
N ARG A 83 6.73 -4.08 4.53
CA ARG A 83 7.30 -2.82 4.06
C ARG A 83 7.33 -2.81 2.56
N PHE A 84 7.44 -1.64 1.99
CA PHE A 84 7.58 -1.50 0.57
C PHE A 84 8.95 -1.93 0.14
N LEU A 85 9.01 -2.55 -1.02
CA LEU A 85 10.29 -2.83 -1.65
C LEU A 85 10.18 -2.29 -3.04
N VAL A 86 11.26 -1.80 -3.56
CA VAL A 86 11.27 -1.23 -4.89
C VAL A 86 12.05 -2.15 -5.79
N GLU A 87 11.50 -2.44 -6.93
CA GLU A 87 12.19 -3.29 -7.88
C GLU A 87 11.89 -2.82 -9.27
N PRO A 88 12.67 -3.16 -10.23
CA PRO A 88 12.43 -2.72 -11.60
C PRO A 88 11.15 -3.33 -12.12
N ARG A 89 10.48 -2.63 -13.00
CA ARG A 89 9.30 -3.17 -13.56
C ARG A 89 9.70 -4.23 -14.47
N THR A 90 9.11 -5.33 -14.43
CA THR A 90 9.60 -6.40 -15.18
C THR A 90 9.08 -6.22 -16.42
N SER A 91 9.42 -6.19 -17.15
CA SER A 91 9.12 -6.01 -18.28
C SER A 91 8.45 -6.64 -19.14
N ILE A 92 7.86 -7.32 -18.90
CA ILE A 92 7.19 -7.93 -19.72
C ILE A 92 6.61 -7.00 -20.55
N ASN A 93 6.27 -5.96 -20.26
CA ASN A 93 5.68 -5.10 -20.90
C ASN A 93 6.25 -3.88 -20.85
N PRO A 94 7.10 -3.68 -21.45
CA PRO A 94 7.82 -2.58 -21.38
C PRO A 94 7.06 -1.48 -21.82
N LYS A 95 7.01 -0.58 -21.28
CA LYS A 95 6.42 0.42 -21.62
C LYS A 95 7.06 0.97 -22.65
N PRO A 96 6.65 1.12 -23.59
CA PRO A 96 7.29 1.52 -24.66
C PRO A 96 7.60 2.84 -24.49
N SER A 97 8.08 3.23 -24.82
CA SER A 97 8.43 4.36 -24.83
C SER A 97 7.74 5.41 -24.35
N ARG A 98 7.60 5.54 -23.46
CA ARG A 98 7.09 6.53 -22.98
C ARG A 98 7.98 7.55 -23.30
N PRO A 99 7.69 8.44 -23.82
CA PRO A 99 8.50 9.46 -24.15
C PRO A 99 9.04 10.07 -23.03
N LYS A 100 9.79 10.43 -22.96
CA LYS A 100 10.33 10.86 -21.97
C LYS A 100 10.00 12.03 -21.72
N LEU A 101 9.42 12.48 -21.49
CA LEU A 101 9.04 13.50 -21.25
C LEU A 101 9.74 14.28 -20.74
N GLY A 102 10.09 14.60 -20.87
CA GLY A 102 10.76 15.06 -20.47
C GLY A 102 11.42 15.31 -19.81
N ARG A 103 11.52 15.33 -19.75
CA ARG A 103 12.06 15.39 -19.08
C ARG A 103 12.83 15.35 -18.83
N PRO A 104 13.13 15.77 -19.00
CA PRO A 104 13.80 15.59 -18.69
C PRO A 104 14.35 15.74 -18.04
N LYS A 105 14.67 15.96 -18.41
CA LYS A 105 14.97 15.98 -17.95
C LYS A 105 15.33 15.99 -17.05
N SER A 106 15.69 16.22 -17.42
CA SER A 106 15.89 16.14 -16.75
C SER A 106 16.31 16.15 -16.02
N GLU A 107 16.70 16.18 -16.42
CA GLU A 107 16.88 16.12 -15.94
C GLU A 107 17.17 16.32 -15.06
N SER A 108 17.60 16.58 -15.54
CA SER A 108 17.69 16.79 -14.92
C SER A 108 17.98 17.22 -14.08
N LYS A 109 18.41 17.45 -14.32
CA LYS A 109 18.40 17.88 -13.81
C LYS A 109 18.49 18.30 -12.98
N LYS A 110 18.85 18.45 -13.33
CA LYS A 110 18.63 18.86 -12.90
C LYS A 110 18.49 19.17 -12.21
N HIS A 111 18.86 19.31 -12.76
CA HIS A 111 18.35 19.56 -12.44
C HIS A 111 18.07 19.74 -12.05
#